data_c5107efe7c6089713e576e1e5c7bf772
#
_entry.id   c5107efe7c6089713e576e1e5c7bf772
#
_cell.length_a   1.000
_cell.length_b   1.000
_cell.length_c   1.000
_cell.angle_alpha   90.00
_cell.angle_beta   90.00
_cell.angle_gamma   90.00
#
_symmetry.space_group_name_H-M   'P 1'
#
loop_
_entity.id
_entity.type
_entity.pdbx_description
1 polymer ?
#
loop_
_entity_poly.entity_id
_entity_poly.type
_entity_poly.pdbx_seq_one_letter_code
_entity_poly.pdbx_strand_id
1 'polypeptide(L)'
;MSIQILQYEFLGPIKLQEWGPPMEKVVYLIMSRQKDSFNIIYAGDCEHTSDENFFTSNSSFKCWIEKSGSEKSLYLAILPLFESGNDERKKILDKILARYRPICNLEINYDVKPDYKIRSKS
;
A
#
# COMPACT_ATOMS: atom_id res chain seq x y z
N MET A 1 12.91 8.75 10.46
CA MET A 1 12.84 9.11 9.05
C MET A 1 11.39 9.20 8.60
N SER A 2 11.07 10.15 7.75
CA SER A 2 9.72 10.33 7.28
C SER A 2 9.72 10.89 5.87
N ILE A 3 8.59 10.73 5.17
CA ILE A 3 8.40 11.34 3.86
C ILE A 3 7.04 12.01 3.83
N GLN A 4 6.93 13.03 3.02
CA GLN A 4 5.68 13.76 2.89
C GLN A 4 4.95 13.31 1.62
N ILE A 5 3.71 12.84 1.81
CA ILE A 5 2.86 12.42 0.71
C ILE A 5 1.59 13.27 0.82
N LEU A 6 1.33 14.09 -0.18
CA LEU A 6 0.29 15.10 -0.12
C LEU A 6 0.62 16.03 1.07
N GLN A 7 -0.34 16.20 1.96
CA GLN A 7 -0.13 17.04 3.16
C GLN A 7 0.18 16.22 4.40
N TYR A 8 0.41 14.91 4.23
CA TYR A 8 0.60 14.00 5.36
C TYR A 8 2.04 13.55 5.45
N GLU A 9 2.52 13.42 6.68
CA GLU A 9 3.88 12.96 6.91
C GLU A 9 3.84 11.47 7.27
N PHE A 10 4.34 10.64 6.38
CA PHE A 10 4.41 9.19 6.61
C PHE A 10 5.75 8.82 7.22
N LEU A 11 5.72 7.89 8.15
CA LEU A 11 6.95 7.34 8.72
C LEU A 11 7.56 6.33 7.75
N GLY A 12 8.89 6.34 7.65
CA GLY A 12 9.62 5.50 6.73
C GLY A 12 10.18 6.31 5.58
N PRO A 13 10.50 5.71 4.45
CA PRO A 13 10.28 4.30 4.13
C PRO A 13 11.29 3.39 4.80
N ILE A 14 10.84 2.20 5.14
CA ILE A 14 11.72 1.15 5.66
C ILE A 14 11.52 -0.09 4.78
N LYS A 15 12.51 -0.98 4.79
CA LYS A 15 12.36 -2.20 4.02
C LYS A 15 11.17 -2.99 4.52
N LEU A 16 10.35 -3.49 3.60
CA LEU A 16 9.16 -4.23 4.00
C LEU A 16 9.52 -5.44 4.85
N GLN A 17 10.65 -6.05 4.58
CA GLN A 17 11.09 -7.22 5.33
C GLN A 17 11.44 -6.92 6.79
N GLU A 18 11.58 -5.64 7.12
CA GLU A 18 11.99 -5.21 8.45
C GLU A 18 10.87 -4.56 9.25
N TRP A 19 9.64 -4.64 8.76
CA TRP A 19 8.54 -4.00 9.45
C TRP A 19 8.24 -4.68 10.80
N GLY A 20 7.75 -3.89 11.71
CA GLY A 20 7.34 -4.33 13.03
C GLY A 20 7.52 -3.20 14.01
N PRO A 21 6.99 -3.29 15.20
CA PRO A 21 6.02 -4.24 15.73
C PRO A 21 4.64 -4.04 15.10
N PRO A 22 3.64 -4.84 15.49
CA PRO A 22 2.29 -4.70 14.95
C PRO A 22 1.77 -3.28 15.12
N MET A 23 0.98 -2.85 14.16
CA MET A 23 0.47 -1.48 14.09
C MET A 23 -1.04 -1.47 14.09
N GLU A 24 -1.61 -0.36 14.55
CA GLU A 24 -3.07 -0.19 14.59
C GLU A 24 -3.45 1.10 13.90
N LYS A 25 -4.57 1.04 13.18
CA LYS A 25 -5.21 2.21 12.59
C LYS A 25 -4.24 3.04 11.76
N VAL A 26 -3.72 2.41 10.71
CA VAL A 26 -2.74 3.05 9.84
C VAL A 26 -3.22 3.07 8.40
N VAL A 27 -2.74 4.08 7.66
CA VAL A 27 -2.72 4.06 6.21
C VAL A 27 -1.29 3.72 5.84
N TYR A 28 -1.09 2.79 4.92
CA TYR A 28 0.25 2.37 4.56
C TYR A 28 0.46 2.42 3.05
N LEU A 29 1.71 2.58 2.68
CA LEU A 29 2.12 2.61 1.29
C LEU A 29 3.17 1.56 1.05
N ILE A 30 3.02 0.79 -0.02
CA ILE A 30 4.04 -0.13 -0.48
C ILE A 30 4.75 0.57 -1.62
N MET A 31 6.05 0.67 -1.52
CA MET A 31 6.86 1.43 -2.47
C MET A 31 7.92 0.55 -3.07
N SER A 32 8.23 0.83 -4.33
CA SER A 32 9.31 0.18 -5.04
C SER A 32 10.46 1.17 -5.17
N ARG A 33 11.66 0.77 -4.79
CA ARG A 33 12.82 1.61 -4.93
C ARG A 33 13.47 1.39 -6.28
N GLN A 34 13.71 2.50 -7.00
CA GLN A 34 14.40 2.47 -8.28
C GLN A 34 15.50 3.50 -8.23
N LYS A 35 16.74 3.05 -8.10
CA LYS A 35 17.89 3.92 -7.95
C LYS A 35 17.70 4.83 -6.74
N ASP A 36 17.52 6.12 -6.96
CA ASP A 36 17.40 7.08 -5.87
C ASP A 36 15.97 7.52 -5.58
N SER A 37 15.00 6.89 -6.22
CA SER A 37 13.61 7.32 -6.05
C SER A 37 12.74 6.17 -5.62
N PHE A 38 11.56 6.51 -5.08
CA PHE A 38 10.56 5.54 -4.66
C PHE A 38 9.27 5.78 -5.42
N ASN A 39 8.68 4.70 -5.90
CA ASN A 39 7.37 4.75 -6.55
C ASN A 39 6.35 4.08 -5.66
N ILE A 40 5.20 4.72 -5.48
CA ILE A 40 4.10 4.13 -4.71
C ILE A 40 3.39 3.14 -5.63
N ILE A 41 3.47 1.84 -5.31
CA ILE A 41 2.84 0.83 -6.14
C ILE A 41 1.56 0.28 -5.52
N TYR A 42 1.32 0.55 -4.23
CA TYR A 42 0.11 0.12 -3.58
C TYR A 42 -0.13 0.99 -2.35
N ALA A 43 -1.40 1.29 -2.07
CA ALA A 43 -1.79 2.00 -0.86
C ALA A 43 -2.97 1.26 -0.25
N GLY A 44 -2.99 1.17 1.08
CA GLY A 44 -4.06 0.51 1.78
C GLY A 44 -4.21 1.06 3.18
N ASP A 45 -5.21 0.58 3.88
CA ASP A 45 -5.39 0.92 5.29
C ASP A 45 -5.72 -0.34 6.06
N CYS A 46 -5.52 -0.28 7.37
CA CYS A 46 -5.90 -1.40 8.21
C CYS A 46 -6.16 -0.90 9.61
N GLU A 47 -7.02 -1.63 10.33
CA GLU A 47 -7.23 -1.36 11.72
C GLU A 47 -6.12 -1.91 12.57
N HIS A 48 -5.50 -3.00 12.09
CA HIS A 48 -4.50 -3.66 12.91
C HIS A 48 -3.79 -4.73 12.07
N THR A 49 -2.48 -4.72 12.13
CA THR A 49 -1.69 -5.76 11.47
C THR A 49 -1.65 -6.96 12.39
N SER A 50 -2.17 -8.09 11.93
CA SER A 50 -2.40 -9.23 12.81
C SER A 50 -1.12 -9.97 13.21
N ASP A 51 -0.18 -10.14 12.30
CA ASP A 51 1.05 -10.86 12.60
C ASP A 51 2.12 -10.50 11.59
N GLU A 52 3.28 -11.14 11.71
CA GLU A 52 4.43 -10.83 10.85
C GLU A 52 4.18 -11.14 9.39
N ASN A 53 3.17 -11.95 9.08
CA ASN A 53 2.85 -12.29 7.71
C ASN A 53 1.77 -11.40 7.11
N PHE A 54 1.39 -10.34 7.81
CA PHE A 54 0.30 -9.49 7.36
C PHE A 54 0.47 -9.04 5.92
N PHE A 55 1.65 -8.53 5.57
CA PHE A 55 1.87 -8.03 4.22
C PHE A 55 2.10 -9.13 3.20
N THR A 56 2.83 -10.18 3.58
CA THR A 56 3.09 -11.26 2.64
C THR A 56 1.84 -12.08 2.34
N SER A 57 0.85 -12.02 3.24
CA SER A 57 -0.43 -12.70 3.04
C SER A 57 -1.44 -11.86 2.26
N ASN A 58 -1.08 -10.63 1.96
CA ASN A 58 -1.98 -9.75 1.21
C ASN A 58 -2.17 -10.28 -0.21
N SER A 59 -3.40 -10.21 -0.71
CA SER A 59 -3.71 -10.73 -2.04
C SER A 59 -2.94 -10.00 -3.15
N SER A 60 -2.44 -8.80 -2.87
CA SER A 60 -1.68 -8.02 -3.84
C SER A 60 -0.17 -8.24 -3.76
N PHE A 61 0.29 -9.06 -2.84
CA PHE A 61 1.73 -9.24 -2.62
C PHE A 61 2.43 -9.67 -3.91
N LYS A 62 1.81 -10.54 -4.67
CA LYS A 62 2.38 -10.99 -5.93
C LYS A 62 2.58 -9.83 -6.89
N CYS A 63 1.61 -8.92 -6.95
CA CYS A 63 1.73 -7.73 -7.78
C CYS A 63 2.90 -6.88 -7.33
N TRP A 64 3.06 -6.71 -6.01
CA TRP A 64 4.17 -5.92 -5.49
C TRP A 64 5.51 -6.48 -5.93
N ILE A 65 5.67 -7.80 -5.84
CA ILE A 65 6.91 -8.46 -6.26
C ILE A 65 7.16 -8.25 -7.75
N GLU A 66 6.11 -8.43 -8.56
CA GLU A 66 6.25 -8.27 -10.01
C GLU A 66 6.64 -6.85 -10.40
N LYS A 67 6.05 -5.85 -9.75
CA LYS A 67 6.30 -4.47 -10.14
C LYS A 67 7.63 -3.94 -9.60
N SER A 68 8.11 -4.51 -8.50
CA SER A 68 9.39 -4.08 -7.92
C SER A 68 10.58 -4.90 -8.40
N GLY A 69 10.32 -6.08 -8.90
CA GLY A 69 11.37 -6.99 -9.34
C GLY A 69 11.84 -7.96 -8.28
N SER A 70 11.66 -7.64 -7.01
CA SER A 70 12.04 -8.54 -5.93
C SER A 70 11.48 -8.02 -4.63
N GLU A 71 11.39 -8.92 -3.65
CA GLU A 71 10.92 -8.53 -2.32
C GLU A 71 11.88 -7.55 -1.66
N LYS A 72 13.16 -7.65 -1.97
CA LYS A 72 14.17 -6.76 -1.37
C LYS A 72 14.01 -5.32 -1.81
N SER A 73 13.33 -5.09 -2.91
CA SER A 73 13.10 -3.73 -3.42
C SER A 73 11.83 -3.10 -2.87
N LEU A 74 11.12 -3.82 -2.01
CA LEU A 74 9.87 -3.32 -1.43
C LEU A 74 10.13 -2.55 -0.15
N TYR A 75 9.46 -1.40 -0.02
CA TYR A 75 9.58 -0.52 1.14
C TYR A 75 8.19 -0.17 1.65
N LEU A 76 8.12 0.17 2.91
CA LEU A 76 6.86 0.46 3.60
C LEU A 76 6.94 1.84 4.22
N ALA A 77 5.88 2.63 4.02
CA ALA A 77 5.70 3.89 4.74
C ALA A 77 4.33 3.85 5.39
N ILE A 78 4.21 4.40 6.59
CA ILE A 78 2.97 4.32 7.34
C ILE A 78 2.56 5.68 7.90
N LEU A 79 1.26 5.89 7.98
CA LEU A 79 0.67 7.06 8.62
C LEU A 79 -0.23 6.56 9.75
N PRO A 80 0.22 6.65 11.01
CA PRO A 80 -0.60 6.20 12.14
C PRO A 80 -1.74 7.19 12.38
N LEU A 81 -2.93 6.65 12.63
CA LEU A 81 -4.12 7.48 12.88
C LEU A 81 -4.88 6.93 14.07
N PHE A 82 -4.19 6.89 15.22
CA PHE A 82 -4.71 6.22 16.41
C PHE A 82 -6.05 6.71 16.88
N GLU A 83 -6.31 8.00 16.71
CA GLU A 83 -7.54 8.60 17.23
C GLU A 83 -8.59 8.79 16.15
N SER A 84 -8.36 8.27 14.96
CA SER A 84 -9.25 8.47 13.84
C SER A 84 -10.13 7.26 13.63
N GLY A 85 -11.34 7.48 13.12
CA GLY A 85 -12.21 6.39 12.75
C GLY A 85 -11.91 5.90 11.35
N ASN A 86 -12.68 4.88 10.93
CA ASN A 86 -12.54 4.31 9.59
C ASN A 86 -12.73 5.35 8.49
N ASP A 87 -13.63 6.30 8.72
CA ASP A 87 -13.93 7.32 7.71
C ASP A 87 -12.73 8.19 7.41
N GLU A 88 -11.96 8.53 8.44
CA GLU A 88 -10.78 9.37 8.26
C GLU A 88 -9.72 8.64 7.45
N ARG A 89 -9.46 7.38 7.79
CA ARG A 89 -8.49 6.58 7.06
C ARG A 89 -8.91 6.41 5.60
N LYS A 90 -10.19 6.14 5.38
CA LYS A 90 -10.71 5.94 4.04
C LYS A 90 -10.58 7.20 3.21
N LYS A 91 -10.87 8.36 3.82
CA LYS A 91 -10.77 9.63 3.13
C LYS A 91 -9.35 9.90 2.69
N ILE A 92 -8.38 9.65 3.56
CA ILE A 92 -6.97 9.86 3.24
C ILE A 92 -6.54 8.88 2.15
N LEU A 93 -6.94 7.62 2.29
CA LEU A 93 -6.61 6.61 1.29
C LEU A 93 -7.16 6.98 -0.08
N ASP A 94 -8.42 7.45 -0.12
CA ASP A 94 -9.04 7.86 -1.38
C ASP A 94 -8.27 8.99 -2.05
N LYS A 95 -7.77 9.94 -1.26
CA LYS A 95 -6.97 11.04 -1.81
C LYS A 95 -5.68 10.53 -2.44
N ILE A 96 -5.03 9.57 -1.77
CA ILE A 96 -3.79 9.01 -2.27
C ILE A 96 -4.05 8.22 -3.54
N LEU A 97 -5.10 7.40 -3.55
CA LEU A 97 -5.44 6.61 -4.72
C LEU A 97 -5.76 7.50 -5.92
N ALA A 98 -6.46 8.60 -5.68
CA ALA A 98 -6.81 9.52 -6.77
C ALA A 98 -5.58 10.23 -7.32
N ARG A 99 -4.64 10.59 -6.46
CA ARG A 99 -3.46 11.37 -6.86
C ARG A 99 -2.40 10.52 -7.52
N TYR A 100 -2.13 9.34 -6.97
CA TYR A 100 -1.00 8.52 -7.42
C TYR A 100 -1.39 7.34 -8.26
N ARG A 101 -2.62 6.85 -8.12
CA ARG A 101 -3.16 5.73 -8.89
C ARG A 101 -2.19 4.55 -8.90
N PRO A 102 -1.86 4.01 -7.72
CA PRO A 102 -0.84 2.95 -7.64
C PRO A 102 -1.24 1.75 -8.47
N ILE A 103 -0.29 1.21 -9.20
CA ILE A 103 -0.56 0.17 -10.19
C ILE A 103 -1.17 -1.10 -9.58
N CYS A 104 -0.73 -1.50 -8.40
CA CYS A 104 -1.24 -2.73 -7.80
C CYS A 104 -2.64 -2.56 -7.24
N ASN A 105 -3.03 -1.34 -6.89
CA ASN A 105 -4.43 -1.09 -6.53
C ASN A 105 -5.34 -1.24 -7.74
N LEU A 106 -4.88 -0.75 -8.89
CA LEU A 106 -5.66 -0.85 -10.12
C LEU A 106 -5.84 -2.30 -10.54
N GLU A 107 -4.80 -3.11 -10.40
CA GLU A 107 -4.88 -4.51 -10.77
C GLU A 107 -5.83 -5.30 -9.88
N ILE A 108 -5.88 -4.95 -8.59
CA ILE A 108 -6.84 -5.58 -7.70
C ILE A 108 -8.26 -5.29 -8.13
N ASN A 109 -8.54 -4.03 -8.43
CA ASN A 109 -9.86 -3.63 -8.87
C ASN A 109 -10.24 -4.33 -10.16
N TYR A 110 -9.26 -4.54 -11.02
CA TYR A 110 -9.48 -5.21 -12.28
C TYR A 110 -9.84 -6.69 -12.05
N ASP A 111 -9.17 -7.33 -11.13
CA ASP A 111 -9.42 -8.74 -10.81
C ASP A 111 -10.79 -8.96 -10.21
N VAL A 112 -11.26 -8.00 -9.43
CA VAL A 112 -12.54 -8.11 -8.76
C VAL A 112 -13.69 -8.04 -9.75
N LYS A 113 -13.45 -7.55 -10.95
CA LYS A 113 -14.48 -7.43 -11.99
C LYS A 113 -14.23 -8.45 -13.08
N PRO A 114 -14.57 -9.65 -12.88
CA PRO A 114 -14.37 -10.65 -13.91
C PRO A 114 -15.50 -10.59 -14.90
N ASP A 115 -15.98 -10.48 -15.47
CA ASP A 115 -17.08 -10.48 -16.29
C ASP A 115 -17.08 -9.66 -17.40
N TYR A 116 -16.72 -9.73 -16.77
CA TYR A 116 -16.51 -8.98 -17.45
C TYR A 116 -15.96 -9.09 -18.03
N LYS A 117 -15.71 -9.37 -17.84
CA LYS A 117 -15.17 -9.31 -18.25
C LYS A 117 -14.82 -9.25 -18.76
N ILE A 118 -14.98 -9.38 -18.62
CA ILE A 118 -14.78 -9.27 -19.08
C ILE A 118 -14.41 -9.18 -19.59
N ARG A 119 -14.53 -9.38 -19.83
CA ARG A 119 -14.37 -9.20 -20.48
C ARG A 119 -14.26 -8.96 -20.91
N SER A 120 -14.43 -9.01 -20.64
CA SER A 120 -14.50 -8.75 -21.16
C SER A 120 -14.29 -8.57 -21.54
N LYS A 121 -14.52 -8.83 -21.63
CA LYS A 121 -14.48 -8.63 -22.10
C LYS A 121 -14.51 -8.31 -22.25
N SER A 122 -14.74 -8.59 -21.97
CA SER A 122 -14.85 -8.13 -22.20
C SER A 122 -14.66 -8.05 -22.40
#